data_239632721d4b36d64f1370d21662d097
#
_entry.id   239632721d4b36d64f1370d21662d097
#
_cell.length_a   1.000
_cell.length_b   1.000
_cell.length_c   1.000
_cell.angle_alpha   90.00
_cell.angle_beta   90.00
_cell.angle_gamma   90.00
#
_symmetry.space_group_name_H-M   'P 1'
#
loop_
_entity.id
_entity.type
_entity.pdbx_description
1 polymer ?
#
loop_
_entity_poly.entity_id
_entity_poly.type
_entity_poly.pdbx_seq_one_letter_code
_entity_poly.pdbx_strand_id
1 'polypeptide(L)'
;IKDLIINKGRSLIYSSSLPSYHLYFIQVSLQHVIEDTYRREKLNALSEYFNHQFMELFPNQPLSNTPIKNIVCDSLASAQAQYDMLFEHGIFVSYLRYPTVSQPTLRISLSYFHDTDDIDRLFNVMKQYDEGDSYV
;
A
#
# COMPACT_ATOMS: atom_id res chain seq x y z
N ILE A 1 -15.72 -25.97 6.64
CA ILE A 1 -14.55 -25.53 5.86
C ILE A 1 -13.26 -26.14 6.43
N LYS A 2 -12.97 -26.00 7.75
CA LYS A 2 -11.75 -26.52 8.40
C LYS A 2 -11.56 -28.02 8.13
N ASP A 3 -12.59 -28.85 8.37
CA ASP A 3 -12.52 -30.29 8.19
C ASP A 3 -12.35 -30.70 6.71
N LEU A 4 -12.93 -29.93 5.79
CA LEU A 4 -12.74 -30.14 4.36
C LEU A 4 -11.27 -29.86 3.95
N ILE A 5 -10.67 -28.80 4.48
CA ILE A 5 -9.27 -28.45 4.19
C ILE A 5 -8.33 -29.52 4.77
N ILE A 6 -8.57 -29.96 6.00
CA ILE A 6 -7.76 -31.01 6.66
C ILE A 6 -7.83 -32.32 5.87
N ASN A 7 -9.00 -32.69 5.37
CA ASN A 7 -9.20 -33.99 4.70
C ASN A 7 -8.94 -34.00 3.19
N LYS A 8 -8.97 -32.84 2.52
CA LYS A 8 -8.82 -32.75 1.05
C LYS A 8 -7.74 -31.79 0.56
N GLY A 9 -7.14 -31.00 1.45
CA GLY A 9 -6.06 -30.08 1.09
C GLY A 9 -4.75 -30.86 0.90
N ARG A 10 -4.41 -31.21 -0.36
CA ARG A 10 -3.20 -32.00 -0.67
C ARG A 10 -1.91 -31.38 -0.19
N SER A 11 -1.85 -30.07 -0.08
CA SER A 11 -0.70 -29.35 0.50
C SER A 11 -0.59 -29.48 2.02
N LEU A 12 -1.66 -29.91 2.71
CA LEU A 12 -1.71 -30.11 4.15
C LEU A 12 -1.58 -31.59 4.53
N ILE A 13 -2.16 -32.48 3.72
CA ILE A 13 -2.09 -33.95 3.93
C ILE A 13 -0.64 -34.38 3.68
N TYR A 14 -0.09 -35.15 4.62
CA TYR A 14 1.30 -35.64 4.55
C TYR A 14 2.40 -34.58 4.64
N SER A 15 2.06 -33.33 4.98
CA SER A 15 3.05 -32.30 5.27
C SER A 15 3.45 -32.34 6.74
N SER A 16 4.69 -31.95 7.03
CA SER A 16 5.15 -31.72 8.39
C SER A 16 4.44 -30.49 8.97
N SER A 17 4.10 -30.53 10.25
CA SER A 17 3.55 -29.36 10.94
C SER A 17 4.57 -28.22 11.01
N LEU A 18 4.10 -27.01 11.22
CA LEU A 18 4.98 -25.88 11.50
C LEU A 18 5.78 -26.14 12.78
N PRO A 19 7.06 -25.74 12.83
CA PRO A 19 7.83 -25.81 14.06
C PRO A 19 7.16 -25.03 15.20
N SER A 20 7.29 -25.53 16.43
CA SER A 20 6.61 -24.96 17.60
C SER A 20 6.90 -23.48 17.82
N TYR A 21 8.14 -23.05 17.53
CA TYR A 21 8.52 -21.64 17.65
C TYR A 21 7.79 -20.73 16.64
N HIS A 22 7.47 -21.22 15.43
CA HIS A 22 6.64 -20.46 14.49
C HIS A 22 5.21 -20.28 15.02
N LEU A 23 4.64 -21.33 15.60
CA LEU A 23 3.31 -21.26 16.20
C LEU A 23 3.28 -20.27 17.37
N TYR A 24 4.33 -20.27 18.19
CA TYR A 24 4.47 -19.30 19.28
C TYR A 24 4.58 -17.86 18.75
N PHE A 25 5.42 -17.62 17.73
CA PHE A 25 5.51 -16.30 17.10
C PHE A 25 4.19 -15.82 16.51
N ILE A 26 3.46 -16.70 15.84
CA ILE A 26 2.14 -16.37 15.29
C ILE A 26 1.17 -15.99 16.42
N GLN A 27 1.16 -16.77 17.50
CA GLN A 27 0.28 -16.50 18.65
C GLN A 27 0.58 -15.14 19.28
N VAL A 28 1.86 -14.84 19.57
CA VAL A 28 2.29 -13.56 20.14
C VAL A 28 1.96 -12.40 19.21
N SER A 29 2.24 -12.57 17.89
CA SER A 29 1.93 -11.54 16.90
C SER A 29 0.43 -11.26 16.81
N LEU A 30 -0.40 -12.28 16.82
CA LEU A 30 -1.87 -12.12 16.83
C LEU A 30 -2.34 -11.40 18.09
N GLN A 31 -1.76 -11.71 19.25
CA GLN A 31 -2.10 -11.02 20.49
C GLN A 31 -1.77 -9.53 20.42
N HIS A 32 -0.58 -9.17 19.93
CA HIS A 32 -0.23 -7.77 19.68
C HIS A 32 -1.17 -7.08 18.70
N VAL A 33 -1.55 -7.74 17.61
CA VAL A 33 -2.52 -7.18 16.66
C VAL A 33 -3.89 -6.91 17.31
N ILE A 34 -4.33 -7.77 18.22
CA ILE A 34 -5.61 -7.60 18.93
C ILE A 34 -5.54 -6.44 19.94
N GLU A 35 -4.46 -6.37 20.70
CA GLU A 35 -4.31 -5.42 21.82
C GLU A 35 -3.88 -4.01 21.37
N ASP A 36 -3.14 -3.89 20.25
CA ASP A 36 -2.56 -2.63 19.79
C ASP A 36 -3.56 -1.82 18.96
N THR A 37 -4.50 -1.17 19.65
CA THR A 37 -5.48 -0.27 19.00
C THR A 37 -4.83 1.02 18.52
N TYR A 38 -3.84 1.54 19.25
CA TYR A 38 -3.19 2.82 18.94
C TYR A 38 -2.54 2.84 17.55
N ARG A 39 -1.85 1.75 17.16
CA ARG A 39 -1.24 1.69 15.81
C ARG A 39 -2.29 1.68 14.71
N ARG A 40 -3.41 0.99 14.92
CA ARG A 40 -4.52 0.98 13.97
C ARG A 40 -5.17 2.35 13.85
N GLU A 41 -5.39 3.03 14.98
CA GLU A 41 -5.98 4.37 15.01
C GLU A 41 -5.07 5.38 14.30
N LYS A 42 -3.75 5.38 14.59
CA LYS A 42 -2.78 6.22 13.87
C LYS A 42 -2.80 5.93 12.37
N LEU A 43 -2.78 4.66 11.96
CA LEU A 43 -2.76 4.28 10.56
C LEU A 43 -4.06 4.70 9.84
N ASN A 44 -5.20 4.61 10.50
CA ASN A 44 -6.47 5.10 9.97
C ASN A 44 -6.45 6.63 9.80
N ALA A 45 -5.97 7.37 10.79
CA ALA A 45 -5.83 8.82 10.70
C ALA A 45 -4.89 9.24 9.55
N LEU A 46 -3.76 8.55 9.37
CA LEU A 46 -2.86 8.77 8.23
C LEU A 46 -3.54 8.45 6.89
N SER A 47 -4.35 7.39 6.85
CA SER A 47 -5.11 7.02 5.65
C SER A 47 -6.16 8.07 5.28
N GLU A 48 -6.85 8.65 6.26
CA GLU A 48 -7.80 9.76 6.06
C GLU A 48 -7.08 11.03 5.62
N TYR A 49 -5.95 11.37 6.26
CA TYR A 49 -5.13 12.51 5.88
C TYR A 49 -4.63 12.39 4.42
N PHE A 50 -4.15 11.21 4.04
CA PHE A 50 -3.77 10.92 2.65
C PHE A 50 -4.94 11.13 1.70
N ASN A 51 -6.14 10.62 2.03
CA ASN A 51 -7.32 10.75 1.18
C ASN A 51 -7.72 12.22 0.97
N HIS A 52 -7.53 13.07 1.97
CA HIS A 52 -7.79 14.51 1.84
C HIS A 52 -6.86 15.14 0.79
N GLN A 53 -5.56 14.94 0.90
CA GLN A 53 -4.56 15.43 -0.06
C GLN A 53 -4.78 14.82 -1.47
N PHE A 54 -5.17 13.54 -1.50
CA PHE A 54 -5.40 12.82 -2.76
C PHE A 54 -6.57 13.43 -3.55
N MET A 55 -7.66 13.77 -2.89
CA MET A 55 -8.83 14.38 -3.55
C MET A 55 -8.51 15.75 -4.16
N GLU A 56 -7.59 16.49 -3.58
CA GLU A 56 -7.17 17.79 -4.13
C GLU A 56 -6.43 17.63 -5.46
N LEU A 57 -5.56 16.62 -5.56
CA LEU A 57 -4.73 16.41 -6.76
C LEU A 57 -5.39 15.47 -7.78
N PHE A 58 -6.16 14.49 -7.34
CA PHE A 58 -6.78 13.46 -8.18
C PHE A 58 -8.30 13.36 -7.95
N PRO A 59 -9.09 14.41 -8.20
CA PRO A 59 -10.52 14.44 -7.83
C PRO A 59 -11.38 13.38 -8.52
N ASN A 60 -10.92 12.84 -9.65
CA ASN A 60 -11.66 11.87 -10.46
C ASN A 60 -11.22 10.41 -10.23
N GLN A 61 -10.25 10.18 -9.35
CA GLN A 61 -9.77 8.82 -9.05
C GLN A 61 -10.49 8.22 -7.83
N PRO A 62 -10.67 6.90 -7.79
CA PRO A 62 -11.36 6.25 -6.68
C PRO A 62 -10.51 6.29 -5.40
N LEU A 63 -11.16 6.63 -4.29
CA LEU A 63 -10.53 6.61 -2.98
C LEU A 63 -10.46 5.20 -2.40
N SER A 64 -9.39 4.93 -1.69
CA SER A 64 -9.24 3.72 -0.88
C SER A 64 -9.38 4.05 0.60
N ASN A 65 -10.25 3.31 1.31
CA ASN A 65 -10.39 3.40 2.76
C ASN A 65 -9.36 2.54 3.51
N THR A 66 -8.43 1.91 2.78
CA THR A 66 -7.36 1.09 3.37
C THR A 66 -6.04 1.86 3.37
N PRO A 67 -5.03 1.41 4.14
CA PRO A 67 -3.68 1.99 4.07
C PRO A 67 -2.96 1.77 2.73
N ILE A 68 -3.52 0.97 1.83
CA ILE A 68 -2.98 0.77 0.49
C ILE A 68 -3.70 1.72 -0.46
N LYS A 69 -2.94 2.63 -1.07
CA LYS A 69 -3.41 3.67 -1.96
C LYS A 69 -2.91 3.42 -3.37
N ASN A 70 -3.75 3.68 -4.36
CA ASN A 70 -3.42 3.51 -5.76
C ASN A 70 -3.60 4.83 -6.50
N ILE A 71 -2.60 5.18 -7.31
CA ILE A 71 -2.66 6.29 -8.26
C ILE A 71 -2.62 5.67 -9.64
N VAL A 72 -3.72 5.74 -10.35
CA VAL A 72 -3.82 5.25 -11.73
C VAL A 72 -3.22 6.27 -12.65
N CYS A 73 -2.31 5.85 -13.53
CA CYS A 73 -1.62 6.69 -14.49
C CYS A 73 -2.18 6.46 -15.90
N ASP A 74 -2.18 7.50 -16.72
CA ASP A 74 -2.76 7.47 -18.08
C ASP A 74 -1.98 6.58 -19.05
N SER A 75 -0.67 6.44 -18.83
CA SER A 75 0.22 5.65 -19.68
C SER A 75 1.36 5.02 -18.90
N LEU A 76 2.00 4.02 -19.51
CA LEU A 76 3.23 3.42 -18.97
C LEU A 76 4.35 4.44 -18.85
N ALA A 77 4.46 5.37 -19.80
CA ALA A 77 5.50 6.41 -19.80
C ALA A 77 5.29 7.40 -18.66
N SER A 78 4.05 7.86 -18.44
CA SER A 78 3.70 8.74 -17.33
C SER A 78 3.95 8.06 -15.97
N ALA A 79 3.52 6.80 -15.82
CA ALA A 79 3.75 6.03 -14.60
C ALA A 79 5.24 5.84 -14.30
N GLN A 80 6.05 5.57 -15.33
CA GLN A 80 7.49 5.42 -15.17
C GLN A 80 8.13 6.76 -14.77
N ALA A 81 7.79 7.85 -15.44
CA ALA A 81 8.33 9.18 -15.13
C ALA A 81 8.00 9.62 -13.69
N GLN A 82 6.75 9.43 -13.26
CA GLN A 82 6.35 9.71 -11.88
C GLN A 82 7.08 8.81 -10.86
N TYR A 83 7.24 7.52 -11.19
CA TYR A 83 8.00 6.59 -10.34
C TYR A 83 9.46 7.04 -10.19
N ASP A 84 10.13 7.35 -11.30
CA ASP A 84 11.54 7.75 -11.30
C ASP A 84 11.74 9.07 -10.53
N MET A 85 10.86 10.03 -10.72
CA MET A 85 10.88 11.29 -9.97
C MET A 85 10.70 11.06 -8.45
N LEU A 86 9.73 10.25 -8.04
CA LEU A 86 9.53 9.91 -6.62
C LEU A 86 10.77 9.21 -6.04
N PHE A 87 11.34 8.28 -6.81
CA PHE A 87 12.54 7.56 -6.42
C PHE A 87 13.75 8.50 -6.24
N GLU A 88 13.97 9.45 -7.14
CA GLU A 88 15.03 10.47 -7.03
C GLU A 88 14.88 11.34 -5.79
N HIS A 89 13.63 11.58 -5.33
CA HIS A 89 13.34 12.27 -4.09
C HIS A 89 13.37 11.36 -2.84
N GLY A 90 13.81 10.09 -2.99
CA GLY A 90 13.89 9.12 -1.91
C GLY A 90 12.54 8.60 -1.43
N ILE A 91 11.51 8.65 -2.28
CA ILE A 91 10.17 8.13 -1.99
C ILE A 91 9.97 6.82 -2.74
N PHE A 92 9.87 5.73 -1.99
CA PHE A 92 9.68 4.39 -2.55
C PHE A 92 8.21 4.03 -2.67
N VAL A 93 7.75 3.80 -3.90
CA VAL A 93 6.41 3.31 -4.21
C VAL A 93 6.49 2.03 -5.05
N SER A 94 5.41 1.27 -5.14
CA SER A 94 5.37 0.13 -6.05
C SER A 94 4.82 0.56 -7.41
N TYR A 95 5.56 0.29 -8.48
CA TYR A 95 5.09 0.46 -9.85
C TYR A 95 4.44 -0.83 -10.35
N LEU A 96 3.15 -0.78 -10.59
CA LEU A 96 2.33 -1.91 -11.06
C LEU A 96 1.98 -1.72 -12.53
N ARG A 97 2.07 -2.82 -13.30
CA ARG A 97 1.76 -2.88 -14.73
C ARG A 97 1.15 -4.22 -15.10
N TYR A 98 0.67 -4.33 -16.32
CA TYR A 98 0.18 -5.60 -16.84
C TYR A 98 1.23 -6.72 -16.65
N PRO A 99 0.83 -7.95 -16.26
CA PRO A 99 -0.54 -8.45 -16.08
C PRO A 99 -1.14 -8.22 -14.69
N THR A 100 -0.43 -7.60 -13.75
CA THR A 100 -0.87 -7.42 -12.36
C THR A 100 -2.08 -6.48 -12.26
N VAL A 101 -2.11 -5.44 -13.07
CA VAL A 101 -3.20 -4.46 -13.19
C VAL A 101 -3.50 -4.18 -14.65
N SER A 102 -4.73 -3.74 -14.94
CA SER A 102 -5.16 -3.39 -16.32
C SER A 102 -4.61 -2.03 -16.77
N GLN A 103 -4.40 -1.10 -15.84
CA GLN A 103 -3.85 0.23 -16.09
C GLN A 103 -2.59 0.42 -15.23
N PRO A 104 -1.56 1.13 -15.75
CA PRO A 104 -0.36 1.44 -14.97
C PRO A 104 -0.74 2.16 -13.68
N THR A 105 -0.17 1.73 -12.56
CA THR A 105 -0.60 2.20 -11.25
C THR A 105 0.61 2.34 -10.33
N LEU A 106 0.72 3.45 -9.64
CA LEU A 106 1.62 3.60 -8.50
C LEU A 106 0.88 3.21 -7.23
N ARG A 107 1.41 2.26 -6.50
CA ARG A 107 0.84 1.81 -5.22
C ARG A 107 1.68 2.30 -4.06
N ILE A 108 1.05 3.10 -3.22
CA ILE A 108 1.61 3.60 -1.96
C ILE A 108 1.06 2.73 -0.83
N SER A 109 1.95 2.28 0.06
CA SER A 109 1.58 1.48 1.23
C SER A 109 1.95 2.26 2.48
N LEU A 110 0.93 2.82 3.14
CA LEU A 110 1.09 3.50 4.41
C LEU A 110 1.38 2.51 5.53
N SER A 111 2.21 2.89 6.46
CA SER A 111 2.52 2.12 7.65
C SER A 111 2.42 3.00 8.90
N TYR A 112 2.37 2.38 10.06
CA TYR A 112 2.40 3.06 11.34
C TYR A 112 3.63 3.96 11.54
N PHE A 113 4.74 3.65 10.87
CA PHE A 113 6.00 4.41 11.00
C PHE A 113 6.02 5.71 10.21
N HIS A 114 5.09 5.90 9.30
CA HIS A 114 4.93 7.18 8.60
C HIS A 114 4.24 8.22 9.50
N ASP A 115 4.41 9.48 9.13
CA ASP A 115 3.71 10.62 9.69
C ASP A 115 3.09 11.50 8.59
N THR A 116 2.50 12.61 8.97
CA THR A 116 1.89 13.55 8.02
C THR A 116 2.92 14.22 7.13
N ASP A 117 4.13 14.44 7.63
CA ASP A 117 5.22 15.10 6.87
C ASP A 117 5.68 14.20 5.70
N ASP A 118 5.67 12.88 5.88
CA ASP A 118 5.95 11.92 4.79
C ASP A 118 4.90 12.02 3.69
N ILE A 119 3.62 12.16 4.07
CA ILE A 119 2.51 12.31 3.12
C ILE A 119 2.59 13.66 2.41
N ASP A 120 2.84 14.74 3.13
CA ASP A 120 3.02 16.08 2.57
C ASP A 120 4.19 16.11 1.58
N ARG A 121 5.30 15.48 1.92
CA ARG A 121 6.46 15.35 1.04
C ARG A 121 6.11 14.63 -0.25
N LEU A 122 5.37 13.52 -0.18
CA LEU A 122 4.90 12.79 -1.36
C LEU A 122 4.07 13.69 -2.27
N PHE A 123 3.04 14.37 -1.73
CA PHE A 123 2.16 15.21 -2.55
C PHE A 123 2.85 16.46 -3.07
N ASN A 124 3.79 17.04 -2.33
CA ASN A 124 4.57 18.18 -2.81
C ASN A 124 5.42 17.80 -4.03
N VAL A 125 6.06 16.62 -4.02
CA VAL A 125 6.81 16.12 -5.17
C VAL A 125 5.88 15.85 -6.35
N MET A 126 4.70 15.27 -6.12
CA MET A 126 3.74 14.99 -7.19
C MET A 126 3.13 16.25 -7.81
N LYS A 127 2.87 17.29 -7.02
CA LYS A 127 2.40 18.60 -7.53
C LYS A 127 3.41 19.25 -8.47
N GLN A 128 4.70 19.14 -8.18
CA GLN A 128 5.77 19.65 -9.05
C GLN A 128 5.80 18.95 -10.42
N TYR A 129 5.45 17.67 -10.46
CA TYR A 129 5.35 16.94 -11.73
C TYR A 129 4.20 17.46 -12.60
N ASP A 130 3.03 17.66 -12.01
CA ASP A 130 1.82 18.12 -12.72
C ASP A 130 2.00 19.54 -13.28
N GLU A 131 2.65 20.43 -12.53
CA GLU A 131 2.99 21.78 -12.99
C GLU A 131 4.03 21.79 -14.13
N GLY A 132 4.97 20.83 -14.12
CA GLY A 132 6.02 20.72 -15.16
C GLY A 132 5.50 20.23 -16.51
N ASP A 133 4.48 19.37 -16.52
CA ASP A 133 3.88 18.80 -17.73
C ASP A 133 2.92 19.79 -18.43
N SER A 134 2.55 20.89 -17.77
CA SER A 134 1.68 21.94 -18.31
C SER A 134 2.39 22.92 -19.26
N TYR A 135 3.70 22.77 -19.49
CA TYR A 135 4.53 23.67 -20.34
C TYR A 135 5.10 23.02 -21.59
N VAL A 136 4.57 21.86 -22.03
CA VAL A 136 5.00 21.23 -23.30
C VAL A 136 3.89 21.22 -24.33
#